data_53e38b5e8c9e401c60df891969978c40
#
_entry.id   53e38b5e8c9e401c60df891969978c40
#
_cell.length_a   1.000
_cell.length_b   1.000
_cell.length_c   1.000
_cell.angle_alpha   90.00
_cell.angle_beta   90.00
_cell.angle_gamma   90.00
#
_symmetry.space_group_name_H-M   'P 1'
#
loop_
_entity.id
_entity.type
_entity.pdbx_description
1 polymer ?
#
loop_
_entity_poly.entity_id
_entity_poly.type
_entity_poly.pdbx_seq_one_letter_code
_entity_poly.pdbx_strand_id
1 'polypeptide(L)'
;MITFVDINFYKMKKILLSFAFVLVSVFTFAQNTWSVDPAHSSINFNIKHMGISFIQGRFDQFKGVVHAPGANLDNGHFNFTVITSSINTGVEMRDKHLKSADFFDADQFPEMSFESASFTKEKGNNYILKGKLTIKDVTKEISIPVTFGGIAKNQQGKEVAGLQAKFTINRLDYNIKYDPTGAGVAKDVEVSLFLELAKK
;
A
#
# COMPACT_ATOMS: atom_id res chain seq x y z
N MET A 1 24.24 61.87 31.76
CA MET A 1 22.78 61.94 31.73
C MET A 1 22.29 60.96 30.69
N ILE A 2 22.02 59.68 31.06
CA ILE A 2 21.55 58.65 30.17
C ILE A 2 20.04 58.83 30.09
N THR A 3 19.55 59.21 28.92
CA THR A 3 18.16 59.56 28.68
C THR A 3 17.26 58.32 28.67
N PHE A 4 16.10 58.45 29.30
CA PHE A 4 15.05 57.42 29.50
C PHE A 4 14.55 56.76 28.20
N VAL A 5 14.99 57.20 27.04
CA VAL A 5 14.58 56.71 25.73
C VAL A 5 15.26 55.38 25.34
N ASP A 6 16.50 55.13 25.79
CA ASP A 6 17.28 53.94 25.37
C ASP A 6 16.82 52.65 26.05
N ILE A 7 16.25 52.75 27.25
CA ILE A 7 15.81 51.57 28.00
C ILE A 7 14.51 50.94 27.39
N ASN A 8 13.68 51.79 26.81
CA ASN A 8 12.40 51.32 26.20
C ASN A 8 12.63 50.61 24.86
N PHE A 9 13.61 51.05 24.07
CA PHE A 9 13.94 50.44 22.78
C PHE A 9 14.54 49.03 22.94
N TYR A 10 15.34 48.82 23.97
CA TYR A 10 15.96 47.52 24.25
C TYR A 10 14.93 46.49 24.78
N LYS A 11 13.98 46.93 25.61
CA LYS A 11 12.86 46.11 26.09
C LYS A 11 11.88 45.75 24.96
N MET A 12 11.56 46.69 24.06
CA MET A 12 10.71 46.43 22.89
C MET A 12 11.36 45.45 21.92
N LYS A 13 12.67 45.53 21.65
CA LYS A 13 13.36 44.57 20.78
C LYS A 13 13.33 43.16 21.35
N LYS A 14 13.48 42.98 22.67
CA LYS A 14 13.38 41.67 23.33
C LYS A 14 11.95 41.10 23.30
N ILE A 15 10.93 41.94 23.44
CA ILE A 15 9.54 41.54 23.37
C ILE A 15 9.17 41.14 21.92
N LEU A 16 9.65 41.88 20.92
CA LEU A 16 9.44 41.54 19.49
C LEU A 16 10.18 40.22 19.09
N LEU A 17 11.38 39.98 19.63
CA LEU A 17 12.10 38.73 19.41
C LEU A 17 11.38 37.53 20.08
N SER A 18 10.81 37.73 21.28
CA SER A 18 10.03 36.67 21.97
C SER A 18 8.73 36.37 21.28
N PHE A 19 8.08 37.35 20.64
CA PHE A 19 6.83 37.16 19.88
C PHE A 19 7.08 36.48 18.52
N ALA A 20 8.26 36.69 17.90
CA ALA A 20 8.66 36.02 16.68
C ALA A 20 8.93 34.52 16.90
N PHE A 21 9.33 34.10 18.11
CA PHE A 21 9.60 32.71 18.46
C PHE A 21 8.30 31.89 18.74
N VAL A 22 7.19 32.55 19.08
CA VAL A 22 5.90 31.91 19.39
C VAL A 22 5.08 31.66 18.13
N LEU A 23 5.44 32.24 16.98
CA LEU A 23 4.70 32.09 15.71
C LEU A 23 5.18 30.98 14.79
N VAL A 24 6.15 30.15 15.21
CA VAL A 24 6.39 28.86 14.60
C VAL A 24 5.41 27.87 15.23
N SER A 25 4.12 28.08 14.98
CA SER A 25 3.11 27.06 15.14
C SER A 25 3.50 25.95 14.19
N VAL A 26 4.09 24.88 14.70
CA VAL A 26 4.25 23.63 13.97
C VAL A 26 2.83 23.18 13.65
N PHE A 27 2.36 23.44 12.43
CA PHE A 27 1.16 22.80 11.92
C PHE A 27 1.47 21.30 11.83
N THR A 28 1.28 20.60 12.94
CA THR A 28 1.17 19.15 12.92
C THR A 28 -0.14 18.83 12.20
N PHE A 29 -0.06 18.60 10.91
CA PHE A 29 -1.19 17.99 10.20
C PHE A 29 -1.45 16.65 10.86
N ALA A 30 -2.60 16.50 11.48
CA ALA A 30 -3.04 15.23 12.02
C ALA A 30 -3.12 14.25 10.83
N GLN A 31 -2.15 13.35 10.74
CA GLN A 31 -2.12 12.34 9.69
C GLN A 31 -3.13 11.26 10.07
N ASN A 32 -4.15 11.07 9.20
CA ASN A 32 -5.10 9.99 9.39
C ASN A 32 -4.43 8.66 9.05
N THR A 33 -4.57 7.70 9.95
CA THR A 33 -4.06 6.34 9.76
C THR A 33 -5.24 5.42 9.49
N TRP A 34 -5.11 4.65 8.42
CA TRP A 34 -6.07 3.63 8.01
C TRP A 34 -5.38 2.27 8.01
N SER A 35 -6.08 1.22 8.42
CA SER A 35 -5.58 -0.15 8.37
C SER A 35 -6.48 -1.01 7.53
N VAL A 36 -5.90 -1.93 6.77
CA VAL A 36 -6.68 -2.95 6.05
C VAL A 36 -7.51 -3.75 7.05
N ASP A 37 -8.79 -3.93 6.74
CA ASP A 37 -9.66 -4.90 7.39
C ASP A 37 -9.60 -6.23 6.60
N PRO A 38 -8.93 -7.27 7.11
CA PRO A 38 -8.79 -8.53 6.39
C PRO A 38 -10.12 -9.27 6.20
N ALA A 39 -11.13 -9.01 7.05
CA ALA A 39 -12.43 -9.68 6.96
C ALA A 39 -13.24 -9.19 5.75
N HIS A 40 -13.00 -7.94 5.31
CA HIS A 40 -13.69 -7.32 4.18
C HIS A 40 -12.74 -7.02 3.00
N SER A 41 -11.57 -7.67 2.98
CA SER A 41 -10.56 -7.47 1.95
C SER A 41 -10.11 -8.77 1.33
N SER A 42 -9.62 -8.70 0.09
CA SER A 42 -9.03 -9.87 -0.57
C SER A 42 -7.91 -9.48 -1.54
N ILE A 43 -6.91 -10.35 -1.64
CA ILE A 43 -5.82 -10.31 -2.60
C ILE A 43 -5.91 -11.58 -3.44
N ASN A 44 -6.41 -11.45 -4.67
CA ASN A 44 -6.63 -12.56 -5.57
C ASN A 44 -5.69 -12.51 -6.76
N PHE A 45 -5.39 -13.66 -7.32
CA PHE A 45 -4.65 -13.77 -8.58
C PHE A 45 -5.30 -14.77 -9.53
N ASN A 46 -4.99 -14.59 -10.81
CA ASN A 46 -5.45 -15.42 -11.89
C ASN A 46 -4.30 -15.66 -12.88
N ILE A 47 -4.01 -16.89 -13.22
CA ILE A 47 -2.94 -17.25 -14.14
C ILE A 47 -3.42 -18.26 -15.18
N LYS A 48 -3.06 -18.03 -16.43
CA LYS A 48 -3.43 -18.94 -17.52
C LYS A 48 -2.60 -20.23 -17.44
N HIS A 49 -3.28 -21.37 -17.59
CA HIS A 49 -2.70 -22.71 -17.57
C HIS A 49 -2.86 -23.39 -18.93
N MET A 50 -1.76 -23.89 -19.48
CA MET A 50 -1.66 -24.57 -20.78
C MET A 50 -2.30 -23.79 -21.95
N GLY A 51 -2.42 -22.47 -21.81
CA GLY A 51 -3.04 -21.62 -22.83
C GLY A 51 -4.56 -21.70 -22.96
N ILE A 52 -5.24 -22.60 -22.25
CA ILE A 52 -6.65 -22.95 -22.44
C ILE A 52 -7.55 -22.76 -21.22
N SER A 53 -6.98 -22.71 -20.01
CA SER A 53 -7.73 -22.56 -18.76
C SER A 53 -7.06 -21.57 -17.82
N PHE A 54 -7.68 -21.31 -16.67
CA PHE A 54 -7.12 -20.43 -15.65
C PHE A 54 -7.12 -21.13 -14.30
N ILE A 55 -6.04 -20.90 -13.55
CA ILE A 55 -5.96 -21.21 -12.13
C ILE A 55 -6.13 -19.93 -11.37
N GLN A 56 -7.07 -19.92 -10.43
CA GLN A 56 -7.30 -18.84 -9.50
C GLN A 56 -6.76 -19.19 -8.14
N GLY A 57 -6.29 -18.18 -7.43
CA GLY A 57 -5.85 -18.31 -6.05
C GLY A 57 -5.92 -16.97 -5.34
N ARG A 58 -5.59 -17.01 -4.06
CA ARG A 58 -5.56 -15.84 -3.18
C ARG A 58 -4.46 -16.01 -2.14
N PHE A 59 -4.19 -14.92 -1.43
CA PHE A 59 -3.42 -14.94 -0.20
C PHE A 59 -4.35 -14.68 0.97
N ASP A 60 -4.40 -15.61 1.93
CA ASP A 60 -5.33 -15.55 3.06
C ASP A 60 -4.82 -14.65 4.20
N GLN A 61 -3.52 -14.29 4.22
CA GLN A 61 -2.94 -13.47 5.26
C GLN A 61 -2.17 -12.29 4.67
N PHE A 62 -2.63 -11.10 5.01
CA PHE A 62 -2.01 -9.83 4.61
C PHE A 62 -2.34 -8.74 5.61
N LYS A 63 -1.56 -7.69 5.60
CA LYS A 63 -1.77 -6.47 6.40
C LYS A 63 -1.41 -5.25 5.56
N GLY A 64 -2.00 -4.12 5.88
CA GLY A 64 -1.67 -2.86 5.23
C GLY A 64 -2.03 -1.68 6.11
N VAL A 65 -1.25 -0.61 5.95
CA VAL A 65 -1.47 0.67 6.62
C VAL A 65 -1.36 1.77 5.57
N VAL A 66 -2.26 2.74 5.65
CA VAL A 66 -2.23 3.96 4.84
C VAL A 66 -2.16 5.15 5.78
N HIS A 67 -1.19 6.01 5.57
CA HIS A 67 -1.05 7.29 6.23
C HIS A 67 -1.45 8.39 5.25
N ALA A 68 -2.57 9.06 5.49
CA ALA A 68 -3.08 10.12 4.62
C ALA A 68 -3.09 11.48 5.33
N PRO A 69 -2.66 12.57 4.67
CA PRO A 69 -2.59 13.89 5.29
C PRO A 69 -3.96 14.55 5.51
N GLY A 70 -5.00 14.06 4.86
CA GLY A 70 -6.35 14.63 4.87
C GLY A 70 -7.44 13.65 5.28
N ALA A 71 -8.70 14.08 5.19
CA ALA A 71 -9.86 13.26 5.52
C ALA A 71 -10.10 12.10 4.55
N ASN A 72 -9.62 12.24 3.31
CA ASN A 72 -9.60 11.20 2.28
C ASN A 72 -8.20 10.56 2.18
N LEU A 73 -7.98 9.72 1.18
CA LEU A 73 -6.70 9.03 0.97
C LEU A 73 -5.76 9.78 0.02
N ASP A 74 -6.10 10.99 -0.44
CA ASP A 74 -5.28 11.78 -1.37
C ASP A 74 -3.87 11.99 -0.80
N ASN A 75 -2.86 11.77 -1.63
CA ASN A 75 -1.44 11.80 -1.25
C ASN A 75 -1.08 10.86 -0.09
N GLY A 76 -1.87 9.81 0.10
CA GLY A 76 -1.62 8.79 1.12
C GLY A 76 -0.35 7.99 0.82
N HIS A 77 0.32 7.60 1.90
CA HIS A 77 1.44 6.67 1.86
C HIS A 77 0.97 5.27 2.25
N PHE A 78 1.16 4.31 1.36
CA PHE A 78 0.63 2.96 1.45
C PHE A 78 1.76 1.96 1.73
N ASN A 79 1.61 1.16 2.78
CA ASN A 79 2.49 0.04 3.09
C ASN A 79 1.67 -1.22 3.22
N PHE A 80 1.99 -2.24 2.43
CA PHE A 80 1.33 -3.54 2.45
C PHE A 80 2.33 -4.67 2.60
N THR A 81 1.94 -5.69 3.33
CA THR A 81 2.68 -6.95 3.49
C THR A 81 1.72 -8.11 3.28
N VAL A 82 2.17 -9.11 2.53
CA VAL A 82 1.45 -10.35 2.26
C VAL A 82 2.31 -11.52 2.73
N ILE A 83 1.73 -12.41 3.51
CA ILE A 83 2.42 -13.62 3.98
C ILE A 83 2.44 -14.65 2.84
N THR A 84 3.62 -14.95 2.34
CA THR A 84 3.82 -15.81 1.17
C THR A 84 3.24 -17.21 1.35
N SER A 85 3.42 -17.80 2.55
CA SER A 85 2.90 -19.14 2.87
C SER A 85 1.38 -19.22 2.98
N SER A 86 0.68 -18.07 2.96
CA SER A 86 -0.79 -18.03 2.99
C SER A 86 -1.45 -18.22 1.62
N ILE A 87 -0.66 -18.53 0.59
CA ILE A 87 -1.18 -18.81 -0.75
C ILE A 87 -2.15 -20.00 -0.72
N ASN A 88 -3.30 -19.82 -1.36
CA ASN A 88 -4.40 -20.77 -1.37
C ASN A 88 -5.06 -20.78 -2.74
N THR A 89 -5.02 -21.92 -3.40
CA THR A 89 -5.68 -22.18 -4.70
C THR A 89 -6.78 -23.23 -4.60
N GLY A 90 -7.10 -23.67 -3.36
CA GLY A 90 -8.08 -24.71 -3.10
C GLY A 90 -7.58 -26.14 -3.41
N VAL A 91 -6.28 -26.33 -3.72
CA VAL A 91 -5.66 -27.64 -3.98
C VAL A 91 -4.37 -27.75 -3.19
N GLU A 92 -4.36 -28.52 -2.13
CA GLU A 92 -3.25 -28.62 -1.16
C GLU A 92 -1.91 -28.97 -1.82
N MET A 93 -1.87 -29.94 -2.72
CA MET A 93 -0.64 -30.33 -3.42
C MET A 93 -0.04 -29.18 -4.23
N ARG A 94 -0.90 -28.41 -4.91
CA ARG A 94 -0.49 -27.23 -5.66
C ARG A 94 0.00 -26.13 -4.73
N ASP A 95 -0.72 -25.85 -3.64
CA ASP A 95 -0.34 -24.85 -2.65
C ASP A 95 1.01 -25.18 -2.01
N LYS A 96 1.28 -26.47 -1.71
CA LYS A 96 2.58 -26.94 -1.24
C LYS A 96 3.68 -26.67 -2.28
N HIS A 97 3.43 -26.95 -3.56
CA HIS A 97 4.39 -26.70 -4.65
C HIS A 97 4.63 -25.19 -4.84
N LEU A 98 3.58 -24.38 -4.78
CA LEU A 98 3.72 -22.92 -4.87
C LEU A 98 4.57 -22.31 -3.75
N LYS A 99 4.58 -22.92 -2.56
CA LYS A 99 5.41 -22.48 -1.42
C LYS A 99 6.87 -22.91 -1.53
N SER A 100 7.19 -23.89 -2.38
CA SER A 100 8.55 -24.43 -2.54
C SER A 100 9.49 -23.48 -3.29
N ALA A 101 10.77 -23.84 -3.33
CA ALA A 101 11.84 -23.11 -4.04
C ALA A 101 11.60 -22.96 -5.56
N ASP A 102 10.80 -23.85 -6.16
CA ASP A 102 10.41 -23.74 -7.57
C ASP A 102 9.59 -22.49 -7.87
N PHE A 103 8.86 -21.99 -6.87
CA PHE A 103 7.98 -20.80 -7.00
C PHE A 103 8.36 -19.70 -6.01
N PHE A 104 7.60 -19.58 -4.92
CA PHE A 104 7.74 -18.45 -3.99
C PHE A 104 8.87 -18.63 -2.98
N ASP A 105 9.30 -19.89 -2.72
CA ASP A 105 10.31 -20.18 -1.69
C ASP A 105 9.95 -19.52 -0.34
N ALA A 106 8.75 -19.86 0.14
CA ALA A 106 8.12 -19.16 1.26
C ALA A 106 8.90 -19.30 2.59
N ASP A 107 9.75 -20.30 2.72
CA ASP A 107 10.63 -20.49 3.89
C ASP A 107 11.77 -19.46 3.89
N GLN A 108 12.32 -19.13 2.71
CA GLN A 108 13.37 -18.13 2.55
C GLN A 108 12.79 -16.72 2.42
N PHE A 109 11.65 -16.59 1.76
CA PHE A 109 10.96 -15.31 1.50
C PHE A 109 9.55 -15.32 2.10
N PRO A 110 9.41 -15.20 3.43
CA PRO A 110 8.12 -15.36 4.11
C PRO A 110 7.13 -14.24 3.80
N GLU A 111 7.58 -13.10 3.31
CA GLU A 111 6.75 -11.94 3.03
C GLU A 111 7.00 -11.36 1.63
N MET A 112 5.94 -10.90 0.99
CA MET A 112 5.98 -9.96 -0.12
C MET A 112 5.56 -8.58 0.39
N SER A 113 6.10 -7.49 -0.16
CA SER A 113 5.80 -6.14 0.31
C SER A 113 5.58 -5.16 -0.82
N PHE A 114 4.78 -4.14 -0.53
CA PHE A 114 4.60 -2.98 -1.39
C PHE A 114 4.71 -1.70 -0.55
N GLU A 115 5.53 -0.76 -1.03
CA GLU A 115 5.67 0.57 -0.46
C GLU A 115 5.40 1.62 -1.54
N SER A 116 4.44 2.51 -1.29
CA SER A 116 4.10 3.54 -2.27
C SER A 116 5.10 4.68 -2.30
N ALA A 117 5.32 5.20 -3.49
CA ALA A 117 6.01 6.47 -3.74
C ALA A 117 5.00 7.61 -3.93
N SER A 118 3.84 7.33 -4.54
CA SER A 118 2.78 8.31 -4.73
C SER A 118 1.41 7.66 -4.91
N PHE A 119 0.36 8.39 -4.51
CA PHE A 119 -1.04 8.08 -4.81
C PHE A 119 -1.69 9.33 -5.38
N THR A 120 -1.88 9.34 -6.70
CA THR A 120 -2.27 10.54 -7.45
C THR A 120 -3.61 10.35 -8.12
N LYS A 121 -4.52 11.29 -7.89
CA LYS A 121 -5.83 11.32 -8.53
C LYS A 121 -5.68 11.62 -10.02
N GLU A 122 -6.43 10.90 -10.85
CA GLU A 122 -6.58 11.16 -12.28
C GLU A 122 -7.96 11.81 -12.54
N LYS A 123 -8.93 11.01 -12.94
CA LYS A 123 -10.28 11.47 -13.29
C LYS A 123 -11.34 10.72 -12.49
N GLY A 124 -12.30 11.46 -11.92
CA GLY A 124 -13.38 10.86 -11.11
C GLY A 124 -12.82 10.16 -9.87
N ASN A 125 -13.08 8.88 -9.75
CA ASN A 125 -12.61 8.03 -8.65
C ASN A 125 -11.37 7.20 -9.01
N ASN A 126 -10.73 7.48 -10.13
CA ASN A 126 -9.53 6.77 -10.57
C ASN A 126 -8.27 7.46 -10.08
N TYR A 127 -7.33 6.64 -9.63
CA TYR A 127 -6.03 7.03 -9.09
C TYR A 127 -4.94 6.17 -9.70
N ILE A 128 -3.72 6.67 -9.68
CA ILE A 128 -2.52 5.88 -9.92
C ILE A 128 -1.72 5.77 -8.63
N LEU A 129 -1.50 4.54 -8.20
CA LEU A 129 -0.63 4.18 -7.08
C LEU A 129 0.71 3.72 -7.66
N LYS A 130 1.77 4.52 -7.47
CA LYS A 130 3.13 4.14 -7.85
C LYS A 130 3.90 3.72 -6.62
N GLY A 131 4.75 2.71 -6.76
CA GLY A 131 5.55 2.24 -5.64
C GLY A 131 6.44 1.06 -5.99
N LYS A 132 7.09 0.53 -4.97
CA LYS A 132 8.01 -0.60 -5.05
C LYS A 132 7.31 -1.87 -4.59
N LEU A 133 7.20 -2.84 -5.48
CA LEU A 133 6.74 -4.19 -5.17
C LEU A 133 7.94 -5.10 -5.02
N THR A 134 8.04 -5.76 -3.88
CA THR A 134 9.08 -6.76 -3.60
C THR A 134 8.44 -8.15 -3.52
N ILE A 135 8.90 -9.07 -4.36
CA ILE A 135 8.54 -10.49 -4.34
C ILE A 135 9.86 -11.28 -4.34
N LYS A 136 10.02 -12.20 -3.40
CA LYS A 136 11.29 -12.87 -3.14
C LYS A 136 12.42 -11.85 -2.90
N ASP A 137 13.48 -11.96 -3.67
CA ASP A 137 14.69 -11.13 -3.64
C ASP A 137 14.66 -9.95 -4.64
N VAL A 138 13.54 -9.76 -5.35
CA VAL A 138 13.44 -8.75 -6.41
C VAL A 138 12.47 -7.65 -6.05
N THR A 139 12.94 -6.40 -6.12
CA THR A 139 12.12 -5.19 -5.97
C THR A 139 12.01 -4.46 -7.30
N LYS A 140 10.77 -4.14 -7.72
CA LYS A 140 10.51 -3.35 -8.94
C LYS A 140 9.56 -2.20 -8.67
N GLU A 141 9.77 -1.11 -9.37
CA GLU A 141 8.78 -0.03 -9.43
C GLU A 141 7.63 -0.44 -10.33
N ILE A 142 6.42 -0.30 -9.81
CA ILE A 142 5.17 -0.58 -10.53
C ILE A 142 4.20 0.59 -10.42
N SER A 143 3.27 0.64 -11.37
CA SER A 143 2.18 1.61 -11.42
C SER A 143 0.87 0.87 -11.48
N ILE A 144 0.04 1.05 -10.47
CA ILE A 144 -1.21 0.31 -10.25
C ILE A 144 -2.38 1.27 -10.45
N PRO A 145 -3.28 1.02 -11.41
CA PRO A 145 -4.54 1.74 -11.49
C PRO A 145 -5.44 1.32 -10.32
N VAL A 146 -5.95 2.31 -9.59
CA VAL A 146 -6.81 2.11 -8.41
C VAL A 146 -8.12 2.86 -8.60
N THR A 147 -9.22 2.20 -8.34
CA THR A 147 -10.52 2.85 -8.19
C THR A 147 -10.82 3.05 -6.71
N PHE A 148 -11.03 4.29 -6.30
CA PHE A 148 -11.45 4.65 -4.96
C PHE A 148 -12.97 4.55 -4.86
N GLY A 149 -13.48 3.64 -4.01
CA GLY A 149 -14.91 3.40 -3.81
C GLY A 149 -15.60 4.46 -2.94
N GLY A 150 -14.81 5.35 -2.31
CA GLY A 150 -15.30 6.36 -1.37
C GLY A 150 -15.10 5.97 0.09
N ILE A 151 -15.64 6.82 0.96
CA ILE A 151 -15.63 6.63 2.43
C ILE A 151 -17.07 6.49 2.90
N ALA A 152 -17.30 5.51 3.77
CA ALA A 152 -18.58 5.26 4.42
C ALA A 152 -18.39 5.09 5.93
N LYS A 153 -19.48 5.04 6.69
CA LYS A 153 -19.46 4.62 8.09
C LYS A 153 -19.97 3.19 8.20
N ASN A 154 -19.23 2.36 8.90
CA ASN A 154 -19.68 1.00 9.22
C ASN A 154 -20.77 1.01 10.32
N GLN A 155 -21.26 -0.17 10.70
CA GLN A 155 -22.30 -0.32 11.73
C GLN A 155 -21.90 0.24 13.10
N GLN A 156 -20.60 0.31 13.40
CA GLN A 156 -20.06 0.88 14.64
C GLN A 156 -19.80 2.39 14.52
N GLY A 157 -20.17 3.03 13.39
CA GLY A 157 -19.97 4.45 13.15
C GLY A 157 -18.54 4.85 12.78
N LYS A 158 -17.62 3.87 12.60
CA LYS A 158 -16.24 4.13 12.14
C LYS A 158 -16.18 4.37 10.65
N GLU A 159 -15.33 5.31 10.22
CA GLU A 159 -15.06 5.54 8.80
C GLU A 159 -14.29 4.36 8.20
N VAL A 160 -14.78 3.89 7.06
CA VAL A 160 -14.14 2.87 6.22
C VAL A 160 -14.02 3.40 4.79
N ALA A 161 -12.94 3.02 4.11
CA ALA A 161 -12.65 3.42 2.73
C ALA A 161 -12.48 2.19 1.85
N GLY A 162 -13.14 2.18 0.67
CA GLY A 162 -13.04 1.10 -0.30
C GLY A 162 -11.99 1.40 -1.39
N LEU A 163 -11.14 0.43 -1.70
CA LEU A 163 -10.19 0.48 -2.82
C LEU A 163 -10.29 -0.78 -3.67
N GLN A 164 -10.20 -0.60 -4.99
CA GLN A 164 -10.14 -1.70 -5.94
C GLN A 164 -8.97 -1.48 -6.90
N ALA A 165 -8.23 -2.54 -7.21
CA ALA A 165 -7.17 -2.49 -8.19
C ALA A 165 -7.13 -3.78 -9.00
N LYS A 166 -6.82 -3.66 -10.30
CA LYS A 166 -6.54 -4.79 -11.17
C LYS A 166 -5.34 -4.45 -12.04
N PHE A 167 -4.32 -5.32 -12.01
CA PHE A 167 -3.09 -5.14 -12.76
C PHE A 167 -2.44 -6.49 -13.07
N THR A 168 -1.44 -6.48 -13.93
CA THR A 168 -0.71 -7.68 -14.35
C THR A 168 0.76 -7.54 -13.98
N ILE A 169 1.36 -8.61 -13.49
CA ILE A 169 2.81 -8.72 -13.29
C ILE A 169 3.34 -9.91 -14.08
N ASN A 170 4.58 -9.82 -14.55
CA ASN A 170 5.29 -10.97 -15.08
C ASN A 170 6.06 -11.66 -13.95
N ARG A 171 5.69 -12.90 -13.62
CA ARG A 171 6.29 -13.66 -12.51
C ARG A 171 7.79 -13.94 -12.68
N LEU A 172 8.25 -14.05 -13.94
CA LEU A 172 9.67 -14.27 -14.23
C LEU A 172 10.53 -13.07 -13.80
N ASP A 173 9.93 -11.88 -13.81
CA ASP A 173 10.57 -10.64 -13.38
C ASP A 173 10.90 -10.63 -11.87
N TYR A 174 10.31 -11.54 -11.10
CA TYR A 174 10.49 -11.69 -9.65
C TYR A 174 11.11 -13.03 -9.27
N ASN A 175 11.94 -13.60 -10.15
CA ASN A 175 12.63 -14.87 -9.92
C ASN A 175 11.72 -16.07 -9.62
N ILE A 176 10.44 -16.05 -10.04
CA ILE A 176 9.56 -17.22 -10.01
C ILE A 176 9.67 -17.89 -11.38
N LYS A 177 10.68 -18.75 -11.53
CA LYS A 177 11.18 -19.24 -12.84
C LYS A 177 10.69 -20.64 -13.23
N TYR A 178 9.80 -21.26 -12.45
CA TYR A 178 9.17 -22.52 -12.87
C TYR A 178 8.52 -22.35 -14.26
N ASP A 179 8.75 -23.30 -15.17
CA ASP A 179 8.32 -23.20 -16.58
C ASP A 179 8.61 -21.82 -17.21
N PRO A 180 9.88 -21.50 -17.50
CA PRO A 180 10.26 -20.18 -18.01
C PRO A 180 9.78 -19.92 -19.43
N THR A 181 9.33 -20.96 -20.15
CA THR A 181 8.71 -20.83 -21.48
C THR A 181 7.30 -20.21 -21.38
N GLY A 182 6.58 -20.52 -20.30
CA GLY A 182 5.19 -20.11 -20.10
C GLY A 182 4.19 -21.02 -20.82
N ALA A 183 4.64 -22.19 -21.31
CA ALA A 183 3.77 -23.10 -22.07
C ALA A 183 2.74 -23.80 -21.18
N GLY A 184 3.15 -24.27 -20.01
CA GLY A 184 2.25 -24.88 -19.02
C GLY A 184 1.66 -23.85 -18.07
N VAL A 185 2.50 -22.96 -17.52
CA VAL A 185 2.12 -21.89 -16.58
C VAL A 185 2.50 -20.54 -17.15
N ALA A 186 1.55 -19.70 -17.51
CA ALA A 186 1.80 -18.40 -18.14
C ALA A 186 2.78 -17.54 -17.34
N LYS A 187 3.43 -16.61 -18.04
CA LYS A 187 4.37 -15.66 -17.42
C LYS A 187 3.62 -14.54 -16.68
N ASP A 188 2.50 -14.12 -17.26
CA ASP A 188 1.70 -13.01 -16.76
C ASP A 188 0.66 -13.51 -15.74
N VAL A 189 0.63 -12.83 -14.62
CA VAL A 189 -0.29 -13.08 -13.51
C VAL A 189 -1.17 -11.84 -13.34
N GLU A 190 -2.47 -12.02 -13.51
CA GLU A 190 -3.45 -10.99 -13.20
C GLU A 190 -3.66 -10.95 -11.69
N VAL A 191 -3.54 -9.75 -11.09
CA VAL A 191 -3.78 -9.51 -9.67
C VAL A 191 -5.01 -8.64 -9.53
N SER A 192 -5.90 -9.02 -8.61
CA SER A 192 -7.10 -8.25 -8.27
C SER A 192 -7.14 -8.02 -6.77
N LEU A 193 -7.20 -6.75 -6.37
CA LEU A 193 -7.28 -6.31 -4.98
C LEU A 193 -8.65 -5.69 -4.73
N PHE A 194 -9.29 -6.13 -3.66
CA PHE A 194 -10.50 -5.51 -3.10
C PHE A 194 -10.23 -5.25 -1.63
N LEU A 195 -10.11 -3.99 -1.26
CA LEU A 195 -9.65 -3.62 0.07
C LEU A 195 -10.67 -2.71 0.75
N GLU A 196 -10.98 -3.01 1.99
CA GLU A 196 -11.60 -2.12 2.94
C GLU A 196 -10.55 -1.66 3.94
N LEU A 197 -10.44 -0.36 4.13
CA LEU A 197 -9.54 0.27 5.09
C LEU A 197 -10.38 0.87 6.22
N ALA A 198 -10.11 0.50 7.46
CA ALA A 198 -10.75 1.09 8.63
C ALA A 198 -9.87 2.22 9.19
N LYS A 199 -10.47 3.39 9.44
CA LYS A 199 -9.78 4.51 10.08
C LYS A 199 -9.50 4.21 11.55
N LYS A 200 -8.28 4.48 11.99
CA LYS A 200 -7.85 4.35 13.39
C LYS A 200 -8.17 5.57 14.22
#